data_e4f8c54f771e0f44b00fa65bfe2ad6de
#
_entry.id   e4f8c54f771e0f44b00fa65bfe2ad6de
#
_cell.length_a   1.000
_cell.length_b   1.000
_cell.length_c   1.000
_cell.angle_alpha   90.00
_cell.angle_beta   90.00
_cell.angle_gamma   90.00
#
_symmetry.space_group_name_H-M   'P 1'
#
loop_
_entity.id
_entity.type
_entity.pdbx_description
1 polymer ?
#
loop_
_entity_poly.entity_id
_entity_poly.type
_entity_poly.pdbx_seq_one_letter_code
_entity_poly.pdbx_strand_id
1 'polypeptide(L)'
;AVVTEYLETESTEKSREKLEDVIHLFCTESTRYFEDILDTAVYDNIFCCVARILAREKKGLDKDNFSESLQKLVVHDYDSNISKSVCNRAIMWLQSAGILDFAGKVSECRVMDFKGRCRCYFTDLGLAYYFFRKIGASSSDMQGMLHENFVFLELRRRAERLKEIALETPAFATYRGEEIDFLVKSLLGRESLYALEVKSGKNTAPTGQKALEDGKVDYLLLLKGNTQGGQAGNVFTIPVFLFQKFEFTL
;
A
#
# COMPACT_ATOMS: atom_id res chain seq x y z
N ALA A 1 -2.99 -8.40 -20.80
CA ALA A 1 -3.67 -9.71 -20.76
C ALA A 1 -5.08 -9.58 -20.18
N VAL A 2 -5.25 -9.29 -18.86
CA VAL A 2 -6.58 -9.25 -18.19
C VAL A 2 -7.51 -8.17 -18.77
N VAL A 3 -7.00 -6.94 -18.96
CA VAL A 3 -7.77 -5.85 -19.57
C VAL A 3 -8.14 -6.17 -21.02
N THR A 4 -7.23 -6.76 -21.77
CA THR A 4 -7.48 -7.21 -23.15
C THR A 4 -8.60 -8.25 -23.18
N GLU A 5 -8.54 -9.25 -22.31
CA GLU A 5 -9.58 -10.27 -22.19
C GLU A 5 -10.96 -9.66 -21.90
N TYR A 6 -11.02 -8.65 -21.01
CA TYR A 6 -12.27 -7.95 -20.72
C TYR A 6 -12.79 -7.17 -21.94
N LEU A 7 -11.89 -6.45 -22.63
CA LEU A 7 -12.28 -5.66 -23.81
C LEU A 7 -12.76 -6.53 -24.99
N GLU A 8 -12.23 -7.75 -25.11
CA GLU A 8 -12.61 -8.69 -26.18
C GLU A 8 -13.88 -9.49 -25.83
N THR A 9 -14.12 -9.78 -24.55
CA THR A 9 -15.20 -10.70 -24.15
C THR A 9 -16.32 -10.02 -23.36
N GLU A 10 -16.12 -8.79 -22.88
CA GLU A 10 -16.98 -8.07 -21.94
C GLU A 10 -17.36 -8.89 -20.69
N SER A 11 -16.58 -9.94 -20.39
CA SER A 11 -16.83 -10.87 -19.30
C SER A 11 -15.88 -10.67 -18.15
N THR A 12 -16.42 -10.31 -16.97
CA THR A 12 -15.65 -10.20 -15.74
C THR A 12 -15.18 -11.58 -15.24
N GLU A 13 -15.93 -12.65 -15.55
CA GLU A 13 -15.57 -14.01 -15.18
C GLU A 13 -14.33 -14.48 -15.94
N LYS A 14 -14.31 -14.34 -17.27
CA LYS A 14 -13.15 -14.66 -18.12
C LYS A 14 -11.93 -13.81 -17.74
N SER A 15 -12.14 -12.54 -17.43
CA SER A 15 -11.06 -11.66 -16.96
C SER A 15 -10.45 -12.13 -15.64
N ARG A 16 -11.29 -12.67 -14.73
CA ARG A 16 -10.83 -13.24 -13.47
C ARG A 16 -10.04 -14.53 -13.71
N GLU A 17 -10.56 -15.44 -14.53
CA GLU A 17 -9.85 -16.67 -14.92
C GLU A 17 -8.49 -16.33 -15.53
N LYS A 18 -8.44 -15.33 -16.41
CA LYS A 18 -7.19 -14.85 -17.00
C LYS A 18 -6.21 -14.29 -15.97
N LEU A 19 -6.71 -13.61 -14.94
CA LEU A 19 -5.87 -13.13 -13.83
C LEU A 19 -5.32 -14.32 -13.02
N GLU A 20 -6.13 -15.33 -12.75
CA GLU A 20 -5.72 -16.57 -12.06
C GLU A 20 -4.62 -17.29 -12.84
N ASP A 21 -4.77 -17.43 -14.17
CA ASP A 21 -3.74 -18.01 -15.05
C ASP A 21 -2.42 -17.24 -14.96
N VAL A 22 -2.49 -15.89 -15.01
CA VAL A 22 -1.30 -15.04 -14.91
C VAL A 22 -0.61 -15.20 -13.56
N ILE A 23 -1.37 -15.25 -12.47
CA ILE A 23 -0.83 -15.44 -11.12
C ILE A 23 -0.19 -16.84 -11.01
N HIS A 24 -0.86 -17.88 -11.49
CA HIS A 24 -0.35 -19.23 -11.48
C HIS A 24 0.96 -19.37 -12.28
N LEU A 25 0.97 -18.82 -13.49
CA LEU A 25 2.17 -18.78 -14.32
C LEU A 25 3.32 -18.06 -13.62
N PHE A 26 3.04 -16.88 -13.01
CA PHE A 26 4.03 -16.13 -12.26
C PHE A 26 4.59 -16.92 -11.07
N CYS A 27 3.74 -17.56 -10.27
CA CYS A 27 4.18 -18.42 -9.16
C CYS A 27 5.05 -19.58 -9.65
N THR A 28 4.64 -20.22 -10.75
CA THR A 28 5.40 -21.34 -11.35
C THR A 28 6.77 -20.90 -11.87
N GLU A 29 6.84 -19.78 -12.60
CA GLU A 29 8.12 -19.24 -13.07
C GLU A 29 9.01 -18.81 -11.90
N SER A 30 8.42 -18.29 -10.83
CA SER A 30 9.16 -17.84 -9.64
C SER A 30 9.92 -18.98 -8.97
N THR A 31 9.41 -20.20 -8.96
CA THR A 31 10.10 -21.35 -8.36
C THR A 31 11.41 -21.69 -9.09
N ARG A 32 11.54 -21.32 -10.37
CA ARG A 32 12.78 -21.53 -11.14
C ARG A 32 13.97 -20.71 -10.65
N TYR A 33 13.70 -19.62 -9.90
CA TYR A 33 14.73 -18.75 -9.35
C TYR A 33 15.13 -19.12 -7.91
N PHE A 34 14.42 -20.07 -7.29
CA PHE A 34 14.65 -20.45 -5.90
C PHE A 34 14.67 -21.98 -5.75
N GLU A 35 15.86 -22.56 -5.71
CA GLU A 35 16.04 -24.01 -5.50
C GLU A 35 15.44 -24.50 -4.17
N ASP A 36 15.34 -23.63 -3.17
CA ASP A 36 14.79 -23.93 -1.84
C ASP A 36 13.26 -23.83 -1.77
N ILE A 37 12.59 -23.34 -2.82
CA ILE A 37 11.13 -23.16 -2.86
C ILE A 37 10.61 -24.09 -3.95
N LEU A 38 10.33 -25.34 -3.58
CA LEU A 38 9.83 -26.36 -4.50
C LEU A 38 8.32 -26.28 -4.74
N ASP A 39 7.58 -25.63 -3.82
CA ASP A 39 6.13 -25.49 -3.87
C ASP A 39 5.70 -24.10 -4.32
N THR A 40 5.01 -24.02 -5.46
CA THR A 40 4.43 -22.79 -6.00
C THR A 40 3.44 -22.13 -5.03
N ALA A 41 2.80 -22.92 -4.15
CA ALA A 41 1.86 -22.43 -3.16
C ALA A 41 2.50 -21.44 -2.16
N VAL A 42 3.82 -21.48 -1.96
CA VAL A 42 4.52 -20.55 -1.08
C VAL A 42 4.34 -19.11 -1.52
N TYR A 43 4.39 -18.82 -2.83
CA TYR A 43 4.19 -17.44 -3.33
C TYR A 43 2.75 -16.98 -3.15
N ASP A 44 1.79 -17.85 -3.45
CA ASP A 44 0.38 -17.57 -3.22
C ASP A 44 0.10 -17.29 -1.73
N ASN A 45 0.71 -18.08 -0.84
CA ASN A 45 0.63 -17.90 0.60
C ASN A 45 1.27 -16.58 1.05
N ILE A 46 2.41 -16.19 0.47
CA ILE A 46 3.03 -14.88 0.72
C ILE A 46 2.07 -13.75 0.32
N PHE A 47 1.46 -13.81 -0.85
CA PHE A 47 0.49 -12.80 -1.29
C PHE A 47 -0.74 -12.72 -0.39
N CYS A 48 -1.29 -13.87 0.02
CA CYS A 48 -2.39 -13.92 0.98
C CYS A 48 -1.99 -13.29 2.33
N CYS A 49 -0.77 -13.56 2.81
CA CYS A 49 -0.27 -12.96 4.05
C CYS A 49 -0.04 -11.46 3.92
N VAL A 50 0.49 -10.98 2.79
CA VAL A 50 0.58 -9.52 2.51
C VAL A 50 -0.78 -8.88 2.57
N ALA A 51 -1.78 -9.46 1.90
CA ALA A 51 -3.15 -8.95 1.94
C ALA A 51 -3.73 -8.95 3.37
N ARG A 52 -3.45 -9.98 4.18
CA ARG A 52 -3.88 -10.05 5.59
C ARG A 52 -3.20 -9.02 6.47
N ILE A 53 -1.91 -8.75 6.26
CA ILE A 53 -1.19 -7.70 6.97
C ILE A 53 -1.83 -6.35 6.67
N LEU A 54 -2.04 -6.02 5.41
CA LEU A 54 -2.72 -4.78 5.01
C LEU A 54 -4.12 -4.64 5.62
N ALA A 55 -4.86 -5.76 5.72
CA ALA A 55 -6.19 -5.77 6.35
C ALA A 55 -6.15 -5.59 7.87
N ARG A 56 -5.09 -6.07 8.54
CA ARG A 56 -4.95 -6.09 10.01
C ARG A 56 -4.22 -4.88 10.59
N GLU A 57 -3.51 -4.11 9.79
CA GLU A 57 -2.63 -3.02 10.27
C GLU A 57 -3.32 -1.96 11.13
N LYS A 58 -4.63 -1.85 11.08
CA LYS A 58 -5.41 -0.99 12.00
C LYS A 58 -5.34 -1.43 13.47
N LYS A 59 -4.66 -2.55 13.81
CA LYS A 59 -4.66 -3.17 15.15
C LYS A 59 -3.29 -3.54 15.73
N GLY A 60 -2.21 -2.86 15.36
CA GLY A 60 -0.97 -2.93 16.15
C GLY A 60 -0.05 -4.13 15.89
N LEU A 61 0.11 -4.56 14.64
CA LEU A 61 1.26 -5.39 14.26
C LEU A 61 2.55 -4.56 14.37
N ASP A 62 3.66 -5.23 14.72
CA ASP A 62 4.98 -4.59 14.78
C ASP A 62 5.38 -4.12 13.36
N LYS A 63 5.16 -2.83 13.12
CA LYS A 63 5.33 -2.19 11.81
C LYS A 63 6.81 -1.99 11.43
N ASP A 64 7.71 -2.21 12.37
CA ASP A 64 9.15 -2.00 12.16
C ASP A 64 9.85 -3.23 11.56
N ASN A 65 9.20 -4.41 11.54
CA ASN A 65 9.79 -5.66 11.02
C ASN A 65 8.82 -6.47 10.15
N PHE A 66 8.48 -5.92 8.98
CA PHE A 66 7.55 -6.55 8.05
C PHE A 66 7.90 -8.00 7.69
N SER A 67 9.18 -8.27 7.38
CA SER A 67 9.62 -9.62 6.98
C SER A 67 9.43 -10.66 8.07
N GLU A 68 9.61 -10.29 9.34
CA GLU A 68 9.40 -11.19 10.46
C GLU A 68 7.91 -11.45 10.70
N SER A 69 7.09 -10.40 10.60
CA SER A 69 5.64 -10.52 10.70
C SER A 69 5.07 -11.37 9.57
N LEU A 70 5.56 -11.19 8.34
CA LEU A 70 5.16 -11.99 7.20
C LEU A 70 5.56 -13.45 7.34
N GLN A 71 6.80 -13.75 7.74
CA GLN A 71 7.25 -15.13 7.96
C GLN A 71 6.40 -15.83 9.04
N LYS A 72 6.15 -15.17 10.17
CA LYS A 72 5.30 -15.73 11.23
C LYS A 72 3.90 -16.08 10.71
N LEU A 73 3.30 -15.23 9.88
CA LEU A 73 2.00 -15.51 9.29
C LEU A 73 2.04 -16.66 8.28
N VAL A 74 3.06 -16.71 7.41
CA VAL A 74 3.20 -17.80 6.43
C VAL A 74 3.35 -19.14 7.15
N VAL A 75 4.19 -19.23 8.17
CA VAL A 75 4.37 -20.46 8.94
C VAL A 75 3.11 -20.82 9.73
N HIS A 76 2.48 -19.87 10.39
CA HIS A 76 1.30 -20.12 11.21
C HIS A 76 0.05 -20.49 10.41
N ASP A 77 -0.22 -19.76 9.33
CA ASP A 77 -1.48 -19.87 8.60
C ASP A 77 -1.44 -20.98 7.52
N TYR A 78 -0.26 -21.39 7.08
CA TYR A 78 -0.09 -22.35 5.97
C TYR A 78 0.81 -23.55 6.31
N ASP A 79 1.16 -23.72 7.59
CA ASP A 79 2.00 -24.84 8.07
C ASP A 79 3.25 -25.07 7.19
N SER A 80 3.87 -23.99 6.78
CA SER A 80 5.03 -24.05 5.91
C SER A 80 6.32 -24.00 6.71
N ASN A 81 7.28 -24.88 6.40
CA ASN A 81 8.61 -24.89 7.01
C ASN A 81 9.57 -23.88 6.39
N ILE A 82 9.04 -22.78 5.83
CA ILE A 82 9.86 -21.76 5.20
C ILE A 82 10.70 -21.01 6.22
N SER A 83 12.01 -20.93 6.01
CA SER A 83 12.88 -20.17 6.88
C SER A 83 12.73 -18.66 6.65
N LYS A 84 13.08 -17.83 7.67
CA LYS A 84 13.12 -16.37 7.55
C LYS A 84 13.98 -15.90 6.37
N SER A 85 15.11 -16.56 6.14
CA SER A 85 16.01 -16.24 5.02
C SER A 85 15.34 -16.47 3.67
N VAL A 86 14.68 -17.61 3.49
CA VAL A 86 13.95 -17.94 2.25
C VAL A 86 12.78 -16.98 2.04
N CYS A 87 12.01 -16.69 3.09
CA CYS A 87 10.92 -15.71 3.02
C CYS A 87 11.42 -14.31 2.60
N ASN A 88 12.53 -13.85 3.20
CA ASN A 88 13.12 -12.56 2.82
C ASN A 88 13.60 -12.53 1.37
N ARG A 89 14.25 -13.59 0.89
CA ARG A 89 14.67 -13.68 -0.52
C ARG A 89 13.48 -13.65 -1.47
N ALA A 90 12.41 -14.39 -1.15
CA ALA A 90 11.19 -14.37 -1.94
C ALA A 90 10.56 -12.97 -2.01
N ILE A 91 10.48 -12.25 -0.88
CA ILE A 91 9.98 -10.87 -0.82
C ILE A 91 10.85 -9.94 -1.67
N MET A 92 12.17 -10.02 -1.53
CA MET A 92 13.10 -9.19 -2.32
C MET A 92 12.97 -9.47 -3.82
N TRP A 93 12.74 -10.72 -4.18
CA TRP A 93 12.51 -11.08 -5.58
C TRP A 93 11.18 -10.52 -6.09
N LEU A 94 10.08 -10.64 -5.32
CA LEU A 94 8.79 -10.06 -5.67
C LEU A 94 8.86 -8.53 -5.82
N GLN A 95 9.68 -7.86 -5.00
CA GLN A 95 9.96 -6.43 -5.14
C GLN A 95 10.74 -6.14 -6.42
N SER A 96 11.81 -6.90 -6.69
CA SER A 96 12.61 -6.73 -7.91
C SER A 96 11.83 -7.03 -9.19
N ALA A 97 10.88 -7.97 -9.12
CA ALA A 97 9.96 -8.27 -10.20
C ALA A 97 8.83 -7.22 -10.35
N GLY A 98 8.78 -6.22 -9.48
CA GLY A 98 7.78 -5.17 -9.52
C GLY A 98 6.35 -5.62 -9.18
N ILE A 99 6.19 -6.67 -8.37
CA ILE A 99 4.89 -7.20 -7.92
C ILE A 99 4.49 -6.62 -6.58
N LEU A 100 5.46 -6.48 -5.68
CA LEU A 100 5.31 -5.84 -4.38
C LEU A 100 6.23 -4.63 -4.29
N ASP A 101 5.86 -3.66 -3.46
CA ASP A 101 6.73 -2.57 -3.11
C ASP A 101 6.47 -2.09 -1.68
N PHE A 102 7.35 -1.23 -1.14
CA PHE A 102 7.37 -0.89 0.26
C PHE A 102 7.18 0.60 0.50
N ALA A 103 6.38 0.93 1.53
CA ALA A 103 6.40 2.24 2.15
C ALA A 103 7.38 2.26 3.33
N GLY A 104 8.01 3.40 3.53
CA GLY A 104 8.77 3.68 4.72
C GLY A 104 7.91 4.18 5.88
N LYS A 105 8.54 4.43 7.03
CA LYS A 105 7.93 5.03 8.21
C LYS A 105 8.68 6.30 8.59
N VAL A 106 7.94 7.34 8.92
CA VAL A 106 8.47 8.59 9.48
C VAL A 106 7.94 8.75 10.89
N SER A 107 8.82 8.88 11.88
CA SER A 107 8.44 9.05 13.27
C SER A 107 8.18 10.53 13.57
N GLU A 108 7.09 10.81 14.31
CA GLU A 108 6.72 12.16 14.78
C GLU A 108 6.69 13.22 13.65
N CYS A 109 6.29 12.81 12.44
CA CYS A 109 6.28 13.64 11.23
C CYS A 109 7.65 14.26 10.87
N ARG A 110 8.76 13.68 11.36
CA ARG A 110 10.12 14.15 11.04
C ARG A 110 10.68 13.38 9.85
N VAL A 111 10.73 14.01 8.69
CA VAL A 111 11.24 13.36 7.45
C VAL A 111 12.65 12.80 7.61
N MET A 112 13.49 13.40 8.49
CA MET A 112 14.84 12.90 8.79
C MET A 112 14.84 11.58 9.57
N ASP A 113 13.75 11.22 10.24
CA ASP A 113 13.60 9.97 10.98
C ASP A 113 13.01 8.84 10.12
N PHE A 114 13.24 8.90 8.81
CA PHE A 114 12.75 7.92 7.85
C PHE A 114 13.38 6.55 8.03
N LYS A 115 12.55 5.53 8.09
CA LYS A 115 12.91 4.11 8.05
C LYS A 115 12.26 3.46 6.85
N GLY A 116 13.04 2.80 6.00
CA GLY A 116 12.53 2.12 4.80
C GLY A 116 11.92 0.75 5.10
N ARG A 117 11.11 0.25 4.15
CA ARG A 117 10.56 -1.13 4.13
C ARG A 117 9.74 -1.54 5.34
N CYS A 118 8.90 -0.66 5.83
CA CYS A 118 8.07 -0.93 7.00
C CYS A 118 6.69 -1.50 6.66
N ARG A 119 6.14 -1.15 5.47
CA ARG A 119 4.83 -1.61 5.00
C ARG A 119 4.90 -2.06 3.55
N CYS A 120 4.18 -3.11 3.17
CA CYS A 120 4.21 -3.67 1.83
C CYS A 120 2.89 -3.44 1.11
N TYR A 121 2.95 -3.07 -0.15
CA TYR A 121 1.80 -2.86 -1.04
C TYR A 121 1.94 -3.65 -2.33
N PHE A 122 0.81 -3.98 -2.95
CA PHE A 122 0.80 -4.50 -4.31
C PHE A 122 1.04 -3.36 -5.31
N THR A 123 1.79 -3.64 -6.37
CA THR A 123 2.04 -2.67 -7.43
C THR A 123 0.95 -2.65 -8.51
N ASP A 124 0.00 -3.57 -8.42
CA ASP A 124 -1.17 -3.67 -9.29
C ASP A 124 -2.46 -3.80 -8.47
N LEU A 125 -3.47 -2.96 -8.77
CA LEU A 125 -4.73 -2.96 -8.04
C LEU A 125 -5.60 -4.19 -8.34
N GLY A 126 -5.49 -4.77 -9.53
CA GLY A 126 -6.19 -6.00 -9.88
C GLY A 126 -5.68 -7.18 -9.06
N LEU A 127 -4.35 -7.26 -8.90
CA LEU A 127 -3.69 -8.24 -8.04
C LEU A 127 -4.09 -8.04 -6.56
N ALA A 128 -4.06 -6.80 -6.08
CA ALA A 128 -4.52 -6.46 -4.73
C ALA A 128 -5.97 -6.89 -4.50
N TYR A 129 -6.88 -6.54 -5.42
CA TYR A 129 -8.28 -6.91 -5.35
C TYR A 129 -8.49 -8.43 -5.29
N TYR A 130 -7.76 -9.19 -6.14
CA TYR A 130 -7.83 -10.64 -6.17
C TYR A 130 -7.48 -11.24 -4.80
N PHE A 131 -6.34 -10.84 -4.21
CA PHE A 131 -5.91 -11.38 -2.93
C PHE A 131 -6.73 -10.89 -1.74
N PHE A 132 -7.23 -9.66 -1.74
CA PHE A 132 -8.18 -9.21 -0.72
C PHE A 132 -9.47 -10.03 -0.73
N ARG A 133 -9.99 -10.37 -1.91
CA ARG A 133 -11.12 -11.29 -2.03
C ARG A 133 -10.78 -12.70 -1.56
N LYS A 134 -9.63 -13.21 -1.94
CA LYS A 134 -9.18 -14.56 -1.59
C LYS A 134 -9.06 -14.76 -0.08
N ILE A 135 -8.64 -13.74 0.66
CA ILE A 135 -8.59 -13.79 2.14
C ILE A 135 -9.95 -13.53 2.80
N GLY A 136 -11.02 -13.32 2.05
CA GLY A 136 -12.37 -13.09 2.59
C GLY A 136 -12.59 -11.70 3.17
N ALA A 137 -11.87 -10.67 2.69
CA ALA A 137 -12.10 -9.29 3.12
C ALA A 137 -13.52 -8.83 2.80
N SER A 138 -14.17 -8.10 3.73
CA SER A 138 -15.48 -7.50 3.46
C SER A 138 -15.40 -6.44 2.37
N SER A 139 -16.50 -6.15 1.68
CA SER A 139 -16.52 -5.13 0.62
C SER A 139 -16.10 -3.74 1.13
N SER A 140 -16.45 -3.39 2.36
CA SER A 140 -16.07 -2.11 2.98
C SER A 140 -14.59 -2.05 3.32
N ASP A 141 -14.03 -3.13 3.87
CA ASP A 141 -12.59 -3.21 4.19
C ASP A 141 -11.77 -3.21 2.92
N MET A 142 -12.18 -3.99 1.93
CA MET A 142 -11.54 -4.07 0.62
C MET A 142 -11.48 -2.70 -0.07
N GLN A 143 -12.58 -1.92 -0.04
CA GLN A 143 -12.58 -0.56 -0.60
C GLN A 143 -11.55 0.33 0.09
N GLY A 144 -11.45 0.30 1.41
CA GLY A 144 -10.45 1.07 2.16
C GLY A 144 -9.02 0.69 1.78
N MET A 145 -8.74 -0.61 1.73
CA MET A 145 -7.41 -1.12 1.36
C MET A 145 -7.02 -0.79 -0.08
N LEU A 146 -7.96 -0.88 -1.02
CA LEU A 146 -7.72 -0.53 -2.42
C LEU A 146 -7.48 0.97 -2.60
N HIS A 147 -8.21 1.82 -1.86
CA HIS A 147 -7.97 3.26 -1.89
C HIS A 147 -6.58 3.61 -1.35
N GLU A 148 -6.17 2.99 -0.24
CA GLU A 148 -4.84 3.20 0.34
C GLU A 148 -3.75 2.71 -0.61
N ASN A 149 -3.91 1.51 -1.20
CA ASN A 149 -2.97 0.98 -2.19
C ASN A 149 -2.88 1.86 -3.45
N PHE A 150 -4.02 2.43 -3.91
CA PHE A 150 -4.04 3.40 -5.02
C PHE A 150 -3.24 4.66 -4.68
N VAL A 151 -3.43 5.22 -3.48
CA VAL A 151 -2.69 6.40 -3.03
C VAL A 151 -1.20 6.11 -2.95
N PHE A 152 -0.81 4.94 -2.42
CA PHE A 152 0.59 4.48 -2.42
C PHE A 152 1.19 4.48 -3.84
N LEU A 153 0.50 3.87 -4.81
CA LEU A 153 0.99 3.79 -6.19
C LEU A 153 1.15 5.17 -6.84
N GLU A 154 0.22 6.08 -6.57
CA GLU A 154 0.30 7.45 -7.09
C GLU A 154 1.46 8.23 -6.44
N LEU A 155 1.67 8.09 -5.14
CA LEU A 155 2.82 8.70 -4.46
C LEU A 155 4.15 8.14 -4.97
N ARG A 156 4.22 6.83 -5.18
CA ARG A 156 5.38 6.19 -5.80
C ARG A 156 5.67 6.76 -7.18
N ARG A 157 4.66 6.90 -8.04
CA ARG A 157 4.79 7.51 -9.36
C ARG A 157 5.33 8.93 -9.29
N ARG A 158 4.88 9.72 -8.31
CA ARG A 158 5.34 11.10 -8.10
C ARG A 158 6.77 11.15 -7.58
N ALA A 159 7.16 10.24 -6.70
CA ALA A 159 8.52 10.16 -6.20
C ALA A 159 9.51 9.76 -7.30
N GLU A 160 9.23 8.65 -7.99
CA GLU A 160 10.15 8.05 -8.94
C GLU A 160 10.22 8.79 -10.27
N ARG A 161 9.06 9.12 -10.85
CA ARG A 161 8.96 9.63 -12.22
C ARG A 161 8.91 11.15 -12.28
N LEU A 162 8.13 11.78 -11.44
CA LEU A 162 7.89 13.23 -11.49
C LEU A 162 8.86 14.01 -10.62
N LYS A 163 9.48 13.38 -9.62
CA LYS A 163 10.37 14.02 -8.65
C LYS A 163 9.70 15.20 -7.90
N GLU A 164 8.41 15.06 -7.62
CA GLU A 164 7.59 16.08 -6.95
C GLU A 164 7.69 16.03 -5.43
N ILE A 165 8.11 14.90 -4.87
CA ILE A 165 8.19 14.68 -3.42
C ILE A 165 9.59 14.26 -2.99
N ALA A 166 9.96 14.65 -1.77
CA ALA A 166 11.33 14.56 -1.26
C ALA A 166 11.80 13.13 -0.97
N LEU A 167 10.90 12.22 -0.60
CA LEU A 167 11.24 10.83 -0.33
C LEU A 167 11.16 10.02 -1.63
N GLU A 168 12.20 9.26 -1.94
CA GLU A 168 12.21 8.35 -3.10
C GLU A 168 11.14 7.25 -2.99
N THR A 169 10.79 6.88 -1.75
CA THR A 169 9.78 5.88 -1.43
C THR A 169 8.67 6.53 -0.62
N PRO A 170 7.37 6.29 -0.91
CA PRO A 170 6.29 6.75 -0.06
C PRO A 170 6.46 6.33 1.40
N ALA A 171 6.03 7.13 2.32
CA ALA A 171 6.10 6.84 3.75
C ALA A 171 4.78 7.12 4.46
N PHE A 172 4.41 6.27 5.42
CA PHE A 172 3.44 6.62 6.43
C PHE A 172 4.12 7.31 7.62
N ALA A 173 3.36 8.02 8.44
CA ALA A 173 3.91 8.68 9.61
C ALA A 173 3.27 8.19 10.90
N THR A 174 3.97 8.38 12.01
CA THR A 174 3.38 8.30 13.35
C THR A 174 3.44 9.67 14.02
N TYR A 175 2.41 9.99 14.77
CA TYR A 175 2.36 11.19 15.60
C TYR A 175 1.65 10.89 16.92
N ARG A 176 2.33 11.14 18.06
CA ARG A 176 1.84 10.80 19.42
C ARG A 176 1.39 9.36 19.57
N GLY A 177 2.13 8.42 18.94
CA GLY A 177 1.83 6.99 18.97
C GLY A 177 0.73 6.52 18.02
N GLU A 178 0.03 7.44 17.36
CA GLU A 178 -1.02 7.15 16.37
C GLU A 178 -0.50 7.32 14.95
N GLU A 179 -1.19 6.73 13.98
CA GLU A 179 -0.76 6.68 12.59
C GLU A 179 -1.43 7.74 11.72
N ILE A 180 -0.65 8.24 10.75
CA ILE A 180 -1.08 9.02 9.58
C ILE A 180 -0.79 8.16 8.35
N ASP A 181 -1.78 7.94 7.48
CA ASP A 181 -1.69 6.98 6.38
C ASP A 181 -0.50 7.27 5.45
N PHE A 182 -0.26 8.55 5.08
CA PHE A 182 0.97 8.95 4.37
C PHE A 182 1.44 10.35 4.78
N LEU A 183 2.76 10.55 4.68
CA LEU A 183 3.40 11.84 4.85
C LEU A 183 4.13 12.21 3.55
N VAL A 184 3.91 13.40 3.06
CA VAL A 184 4.51 13.90 1.83
C VAL A 184 5.20 15.24 2.12
N LYS A 185 6.52 15.31 1.88
CA LYS A 185 7.22 16.58 1.77
C LYS A 185 7.31 16.93 0.28
N SER A 186 6.65 18.02 -0.10
CA SER A 186 6.71 18.53 -1.48
C SER A 186 8.11 19.05 -1.80
N LEU A 187 8.53 18.90 -3.07
CA LEU A 187 9.67 19.60 -3.66
C LEU A 187 9.20 20.76 -4.54
N LEU A 188 7.90 20.98 -4.61
CA LEU A 188 7.27 22.05 -5.38
C LEU A 188 6.90 23.20 -4.45
N GLY A 189 6.80 24.40 -4.99
CA GLY A 189 6.36 25.57 -4.26
C GLY A 189 7.23 25.88 -3.04
N ARG A 190 6.62 25.85 -1.84
CA ARG A 190 7.28 26.19 -0.56
C ARG A 190 7.91 24.99 0.16
N GLU A 191 7.99 23.83 -0.48
CA GLU A 191 8.46 22.58 0.15
C GLU A 191 7.62 22.16 1.37
N SER A 192 6.33 22.39 1.34
CA SER A 192 5.41 22.15 2.45
C SER A 192 5.26 20.68 2.77
N LEU A 193 4.91 20.39 4.03
CA LEU A 193 4.69 19.03 4.53
C LEU A 193 3.19 18.73 4.64
N TYR A 194 2.75 17.67 3.99
CA TYR A 194 1.36 17.25 3.92
C TYR A 194 1.15 15.94 4.69
N ALA A 195 0.18 15.90 5.60
CA ALA A 195 -0.40 14.66 6.10
C ALA A 195 -1.52 14.22 5.17
N LEU A 196 -1.54 12.97 4.76
CA LEU A 196 -2.59 12.37 3.94
C LEU A 196 -3.31 11.30 4.74
N GLU A 197 -4.64 11.35 4.73
CA GLU A 197 -5.51 10.37 5.39
C GLU A 197 -6.51 9.82 4.37
N VAL A 198 -6.52 8.51 4.20
CA VAL A 198 -7.38 7.79 3.27
C VAL A 198 -8.55 7.20 4.03
N LYS A 199 -9.77 7.63 3.72
CA LYS A 199 -10.98 7.22 4.46
C LYS A 199 -12.05 6.73 3.49
N SER A 200 -12.49 5.50 3.66
CA SER A 200 -13.57 4.91 2.85
C SER A 200 -14.97 5.43 3.19
N GLY A 201 -15.14 6.09 4.35
CA GLY A 201 -16.43 6.54 4.88
C GLY A 201 -16.40 7.93 5.51
N LYS A 202 -17.32 8.16 6.48
CA LYS A 202 -17.46 9.43 7.20
C LYS A 202 -16.42 9.66 8.30
N ASN A 203 -15.48 8.75 8.47
CA ASN A 203 -14.48 8.81 9.53
C ASN A 203 -13.66 10.10 9.46
N THR A 204 -13.35 10.64 10.65
CA THR A 204 -12.44 11.78 10.83
C THR A 204 -10.99 11.28 10.83
N ALA A 205 -10.06 12.22 10.71
CA ALA A 205 -8.62 11.99 10.75
C ALA A 205 -8.00 12.68 11.97
N PRO A 206 -8.24 12.20 13.19
CA PRO A 206 -7.87 12.93 14.41
C PRO A 206 -6.35 13.09 14.54
N THR A 207 -5.56 12.13 14.07
CA THR A 207 -4.09 12.18 14.16
C THR A 207 -3.53 13.23 13.22
N GLY A 208 -3.95 13.23 11.96
CA GLY A 208 -3.56 14.25 10.98
C GLY A 208 -4.01 15.64 11.40
N GLN A 209 -5.22 15.77 11.98
CA GLN A 209 -5.73 17.04 12.49
C GLN A 209 -4.87 17.58 13.65
N LYS A 210 -4.50 16.73 14.61
CA LYS A 210 -3.60 17.12 15.71
C LYS A 210 -2.21 17.50 15.21
N ALA A 211 -1.67 16.77 14.24
CA ALA A 211 -0.38 17.10 13.65
C ALA A 211 -0.39 18.48 12.97
N LEU A 212 -1.50 18.83 12.31
CA LEU A 212 -1.71 20.16 11.71
C LEU A 212 -1.83 21.24 12.79
N GLU A 213 -2.66 21.06 13.82
CA GLU A 213 -2.85 22.00 14.93
C GLU A 213 -1.55 22.25 15.70
N ASP A 214 -0.71 21.24 15.88
CA ASP A 214 0.60 21.32 16.54
C ASP A 214 1.72 21.85 15.62
N GLY A 215 1.40 22.24 14.38
CA GLY A 215 2.37 22.76 13.41
C GLY A 215 3.43 21.74 12.99
N LYS A 216 3.11 20.44 13.02
CA LYS A 216 4.01 19.36 12.57
C LYS A 216 3.90 19.09 11.08
N VAL A 217 2.77 19.45 10.49
CA VAL A 217 2.52 19.46 9.06
C VAL A 217 1.86 20.78 8.67
N ASP A 218 2.05 21.21 7.44
CA ASP A 218 1.50 22.47 6.93
C ASP A 218 0.07 22.29 6.43
N TYR A 219 -0.24 21.10 5.90
CA TYR A 219 -1.53 20.78 5.30
C TYR A 219 -2.00 19.37 5.66
N LEU A 220 -3.32 19.22 5.76
CA LEU A 220 -3.99 17.92 5.88
C LEU A 220 -4.83 17.66 4.63
N LEU A 221 -4.58 16.54 3.97
CA LEU A 221 -5.32 16.07 2.81
C LEU A 221 -6.17 14.84 3.17
N LEU A 222 -7.48 15.00 3.15
CA LEU A 222 -8.46 13.94 3.38
C LEU A 222 -8.91 13.34 2.05
N LEU A 223 -8.46 12.14 1.75
CA LEU A 223 -8.83 11.39 0.55
C LEU A 223 -10.01 10.47 0.88
N LYS A 224 -11.19 10.79 0.34
CA LYS A 224 -12.44 10.08 0.66
C LYS A 224 -13.02 9.39 -0.57
N GLY A 225 -13.60 8.20 -0.37
CA GLY A 225 -14.25 7.45 -1.44
C GLY A 225 -15.51 8.14 -1.96
N ASN A 226 -16.30 8.75 -1.05
CA ASN A 226 -17.56 9.44 -1.39
C ASN A 226 -17.56 10.84 -0.75
N THR A 227 -17.27 11.85 -1.54
CA THR A 227 -17.28 13.26 -1.13
C THR A 227 -17.38 14.17 -2.36
N GLN A 228 -17.95 15.34 -2.18
CA GLN A 228 -17.90 16.40 -3.20
C GLN A 228 -16.58 17.19 -3.15
N GLY A 229 -15.77 16.96 -2.11
CA GLY A 229 -14.55 17.71 -1.90
C GLY A 229 -14.78 19.06 -1.20
N GLY A 230 -13.69 19.79 -1.01
CA GLY A 230 -13.71 21.14 -0.43
C GLY A 230 -12.43 21.47 0.32
N GLN A 231 -12.33 22.72 0.73
CA GLN A 231 -11.21 23.25 1.51
C GLN A 231 -11.74 24.03 2.73
N ALA A 232 -11.12 23.79 3.88
CA ALA A 232 -11.36 24.53 5.11
C ALA A 232 -10.00 24.89 5.75
N GLY A 233 -9.54 26.12 5.58
CA GLY A 233 -8.19 26.51 5.98
C GLY A 233 -7.13 25.65 5.27
N ASN A 234 -6.27 25.00 6.07
CA ASN A 234 -5.21 24.12 5.57
C ASN A 234 -5.65 22.64 5.46
N VAL A 235 -6.95 22.38 5.52
CA VAL A 235 -7.52 21.05 5.33
C VAL A 235 -8.21 20.96 3.97
N PHE A 236 -7.75 20.03 3.14
CA PHE A 236 -8.35 19.73 1.84
C PHE A 236 -9.06 18.39 1.91
N THR A 237 -10.28 18.32 1.43
CA THR A 237 -11.02 17.07 1.24
C THR A 237 -11.19 16.83 -0.26
N ILE A 238 -10.76 15.67 -0.75
CA ILE A 238 -10.74 15.35 -2.19
C ILE A 238 -11.29 13.93 -2.39
N PRO A 239 -12.12 13.70 -3.42
CA PRO A 239 -12.41 12.35 -3.87
C PRO A 239 -11.12 11.61 -4.20
N VAL A 240 -10.95 10.37 -3.69
CA VAL A 240 -9.71 9.61 -3.84
C VAL A 240 -9.30 9.43 -5.32
N PHE A 241 -10.27 9.25 -6.22
CA PHE A 241 -10.01 9.10 -7.66
C PHE A 241 -9.48 10.38 -8.33
N LEU A 242 -9.65 11.56 -7.70
CA LEU A 242 -9.07 12.82 -8.17
C LEU A 242 -7.69 13.11 -7.59
N PHE A 243 -7.16 12.24 -6.71
CA PHE A 243 -5.86 12.46 -6.09
C PHE A 243 -4.73 12.66 -7.11
N GLN A 244 -4.77 11.96 -8.22
CA GLN A 244 -3.79 12.14 -9.31
C GLN A 244 -3.79 13.56 -9.94
N LYS A 245 -4.82 14.37 -9.70
CA LYS A 245 -4.93 15.76 -10.18
C LYS A 245 -4.55 16.79 -9.12
N PHE A 246 -4.35 16.37 -7.87
CA PHE A 246 -3.92 17.27 -6.82
C PHE A 246 -2.44 17.62 -6.98
N GLU A 247 -2.09 18.90 -6.91
CA GLU A 247 -0.72 19.39 -7.00
C GLU A 247 -0.23 19.83 -5.62
N PHE A 248 0.95 19.37 -5.21
CA PHE A 248 1.58 19.72 -3.94
C PHE A 248 2.35 21.06 -4.05
N THR A 249 1.68 22.11 -4.50
CA THR A 249 2.31 23.43 -4.82
C THR A 249 2.11 24.51 -3.77
N LEU A 250 1.35 24.22 -2.70
CA LEU A 250 1.00 25.19 -1.65
C LEU A 250 2.11 25.38 -0.64
#